data_dbfc4f5cc522b9d982acfae9f7b735d3
#
_entry.id   dbfc4f5cc522b9d982acfae9f7b735d3
#
_cell.length_a   1.000
_cell.length_b   1.000
_cell.length_c   1.000
_cell.angle_alpha   90.00
_cell.angle_beta   90.00
_cell.angle_gamma   90.00
#
_symmetry.space_group_name_H-M   'P 1'
#
loop_
_entity.id
_entity.type
_entity.pdbx_description
1 polymer ?
#
loop_
_entity_poly.entity_id
_entity_poly.type
_entity_poly.pdbx_seq_one_letter_code
_entity_poly.pdbx_strand_id
1 'polypeptide(L)'
;AFGVGFVFGPVIGGLLGELGPRAPFFAAASVAALNFVFGLVVMRESLKPENRRPFQWRRANPFGAFRKMAEMPQLVRLLIVLFVFNLAFAVYPSVWAYYTEAQFDFSTWETGVTLGAFGISSAIVQGGLIRFIIPRLGEHWTVIYGMSLQVATFVGYVFIPYGWMIYLLLPLAALGGVAGPALAGIMSRSVGDDQQGELQGVNASIAAVSMTIAPLVLTQAFTYFTGPNAPFNLPGAPFALSAILLAFALVVFLGRRRLGGVALENK
;
A
#
# COMPACT_ATOMS: atom_id res chain seq x y z
N ALA A 1 -12.44 -6.33 -0.30
CA ALA A 1 -12.80 -5.73 -1.61
C ALA A 1 -11.58 -5.62 -2.54
N PHE A 2 -10.45 -5.00 -2.09
CA PHE A 2 -9.28 -4.77 -2.93
C PHE A 2 -8.69 -6.06 -3.56
N GLY A 3 -8.44 -7.12 -2.76
CA GLY A 3 -7.87 -8.37 -3.26
C GLY A 3 -8.75 -9.06 -4.32
N VAL A 4 -10.07 -9.03 -4.15
CA VAL A 4 -11.02 -9.57 -5.12
C VAL A 4 -10.96 -8.77 -6.44
N GLY A 5 -10.96 -7.45 -6.35
CA GLY A 5 -10.81 -6.58 -7.52
C GLY A 5 -9.48 -6.78 -8.26
N PHE A 6 -8.41 -7.05 -7.53
CA PHE A 6 -7.08 -7.27 -8.10
C PHE A 6 -6.97 -8.64 -8.83
N VAL A 7 -7.73 -9.65 -8.40
CA VAL A 7 -7.81 -10.94 -9.10
C VAL A 7 -8.67 -10.84 -10.36
N PHE A 8 -9.88 -10.31 -10.23
CA PHE A 8 -10.84 -10.27 -11.34
C PHE A 8 -10.58 -9.15 -12.34
N GLY A 9 -9.99 -8.03 -11.88
CA GLY A 9 -9.72 -6.87 -12.73
C GLY A 9 -8.90 -7.20 -13.97
N PRO A 10 -7.68 -7.78 -13.85
CA PRO A 10 -6.86 -8.15 -15.00
C PRO A 10 -7.52 -9.18 -15.92
N VAL A 11 -8.24 -10.16 -15.36
CA VAL A 11 -8.94 -11.19 -16.15
C VAL A 11 -10.07 -10.57 -16.98
N ILE A 12 -10.94 -9.77 -16.35
CA ILE A 12 -12.03 -9.07 -17.03
C ILE A 12 -11.46 -8.06 -18.04
N GLY A 13 -10.42 -7.33 -17.64
CA GLY A 13 -9.73 -6.37 -18.50
C GLY A 13 -9.14 -7.03 -19.74
N GLY A 14 -8.52 -8.21 -19.61
CA GLY A 14 -7.98 -8.98 -20.71
C GLY A 14 -9.07 -9.45 -21.66
N LEU A 15 -10.14 -10.07 -21.15
CA LEU A 15 -11.27 -10.55 -21.96
C LEU A 15 -11.96 -9.40 -22.72
N LEU A 16 -12.20 -8.28 -22.06
CA LEU A 16 -12.80 -7.10 -22.70
C LEU A 16 -11.84 -6.44 -23.71
N GLY A 17 -10.53 -6.56 -23.49
CA GLY A 17 -9.50 -6.06 -24.39
C GLY A 17 -9.55 -6.71 -25.78
N GLU A 18 -10.02 -7.95 -25.89
CA GLU A 18 -10.25 -8.64 -27.16
C GLU A 18 -11.35 -7.97 -28.01
N LEU A 19 -12.31 -7.31 -27.35
CA LEU A 19 -13.37 -6.53 -28.03
C LEU A 19 -12.88 -5.15 -28.50
N GLY A 20 -11.66 -4.76 -28.10
CA GLY A 20 -11.02 -3.52 -28.48
C GLY A 20 -10.37 -2.81 -27.29
N PRO A 21 -9.36 -1.94 -27.53
CA PRO A 21 -8.55 -1.32 -26.48
C PRO A 21 -9.34 -0.38 -25.56
N ARG A 22 -10.50 0.08 -25.97
CA ARG A 22 -11.37 0.99 -25.18
C ARG A 22 -12.45 0.27 -24.39
N ALA A 23 -12.75 -0.99 -24.70
CA ALA A 23 -13.83 -1.74 -24.07
C ALA A 23 -13.66 -1.88 -22.53
N PRO A 24 -12.47 -2.18 -21.99
CA PRO A 24 -12.26 -2.24 -20.55
C PRO A 24 -12.57 -0.91 -19.83
N PHE A 25 -12.23 0.22 -20.46
CA PHE A 25 -12.48 1.54 -19.88
C PHE A 25 -13.98 1.89 -19.85
N PHE A 26 -14.73 1.55 -20.90
CA PHE A 26 -16.19 1.74 -20.89
C PHE A 26 -16.87 0.84 -19.86
N ALA A 27 -16.43 -0.40 -19.73
CA ALA A 27 -16.95 -1.30 -18.70
C ALA A 27 -16.67 -0.77 -17.29
N ALA A 28 -15.43 -0.33 -17.02
CA ALA A 28 -15.05 0.27 -15.75
C ALA A 28 -15.88 1.54 -15.44
N ALA A 29 -16.07 2.41 -16.44
CA ALA A 29 -16.88 3.61 -16.29
C ALA A 29 -18.35 3.25 -15.98
N SER A 30 -18.92 2.25 -16.65
CA SER A 30 -20.28 1.77 -16.40
C SER A 30 -20.46 1.22 -14.98
N VAL A 31 -19.51 0.39 -14.52
CA VAL A 31 -19.52 -0.14 -13.16
C VAL A 31 -19.38 0.97 -12.12
N ALA A 32 -18.49 1.96 -12.38
CA ALA A 32 -18.33 3.12 -11.49
C ALA A 32 -19.61 3.96 -11.42
N ALA A 33 -20.29 4.20 -12.55
CA ALA A 33 -21.57 4.91 -12.60
C ALA A 33 -22.67 4.16 -11.84
N LEU A 34 -22.77 2.85 -12.03
CA LEU A 34 -23.73 2.01 -11.29
C LEU A 34 -23.45 2.05 -9.77
N ASN A 35 -22.17 1.95 -9.38
CA ASN A 35 -21.77 2.04 -7.98
C ASN A 35 -22.11 3.42 -7.37
N PHE A 36 -21.90 4.48 -8.13
CA PHE A 36 -22.29 5.84 -7.71
C PHE A 36 -23.80 5.95 -7.48
N VAL A 37 -24.62 5.49 -8.43
CA VAL A 37 -26.10 5.48 -8.28
C VAL A 37 -26.52 4.61 -7.10
N PHE A 38 -25.94 3.42 -6.95
CA PHE A 38 -26.18 2.55 -5.81
C PHE A 38 -25.86 3.25 -4.48
N GLY A 39 -24.72 3.95 -4.42
CA GLY A 39 -24.33 4.72 -3.25
C GLY A 39 -25.34 5.81 -2.90
N LEU A 40 -25.80 6.55 -3.89
CA LEU A 40 -26.82 7.59 -3.67
C LEU A 40 -28.16 7.06 -3.15
N VAL A 41 -28.58 5.87 -3.62
CA VAL A 41 -29.89 5.31 -3.30
C VAL A 41 -29.87 4.50 -1.99
N VAL A 42 -28.82 3.72 -1.76
CA VAL A 42 -28.78 2.71 -0.69
C VAL A 42 -27.98 3.17 0.53
N MET A 43 -26.92 3.98 0.34
CA MET A 43 -26.08 4.40 1.44
C MET A 43 -26.74 5.54 2.23
N ARG A 44 -27.03 5.28 3.48
CA ARG A 44 -27.48 6.31 4.42
C ARG A 44 -26.25 7.02 4.99
N GLU A 45 -26.41 8.33 5.24
CA GLU A 45 -25.39 9.12 5.95
C GLU A 45 -25.15 8.54 7.34
N SER A 46 -23.91 8.10 7.58
CA SER A 46 -23.49 7.50 8.86
C SER A 46 -23.13 8.54 9.91
N LEU A 47 -22.83 9.78 9.49
CA LEU A 47 -22.47 10.84 10.41
C LEU A 47 -23.74 11.43 11.05
N LYS A 48 -23.84 11.29 12.36
CA LYS A 48 -24.97 11.85 13.14
C LYS A 48 -25.10 13.37 12.92
N PRO A 49 -26.33 13.92 12.87
CA PRO A 49 -26.53 15.36 12.64
C PRO A 49 -25.74 16.28 13.59
N GLU A 50 -25.58 15.85 14.85
CA GLU A 50 -24.87 16.59 15.89
C GLU A 50 -23.37 16.73 15.58
N ASN A 51 -22.81 15.79 14.84
CA ASN A 51 -21.38 15.77 14.49
C ASN A 51 -21.12 16.39 13.10
N ARG A 52 -22.17 16.80 12.38
CA ARG A 52 -22.04 17.43 11.07
C ARG A 52 -21.56 18.86 11.20
N ARG A 53 -20.50 19.18 10.47
CA ARG A 53 -19.94 20.54 10.40
C ARG A 53 -20.35 21.21 9.10
N PRO A 54 -20.59 22.54 9.08
CA PRO A 54 -20.81 23.27 7.84
C PRO A 54 -19.55 23.16 6.94
N PHE A 55 -19.78 22.99 5.64
CA PHE A 55 -18.71 22.95 4.64
C PHE A 55 -17.99 24.30 4.59
N GLN A 56 -16.67 24.28 4.68
CA GLN A 56 -15.82 25.43 4.59
C GLN A 56 -14.69 25.18 3.59
N TRP A 57 -14.65 25.94 2.49
CA TRP A 57 -13.60 25.88 1.47
C TRP A 57 -12.19 25.97 2.04
N ARG A 58 -12.00 26.77 3.08
CA ARG A 58 -10.69 26.92 3.73
C ARG A 58 -10.20 25.62 4.39
N ARG A 59 -11.11 24.76 4.82
CA ARG A 59 -10.79 23.45 5.39
C ARG A 59 -10.65 22.35 4.34
N ALA A 60 -11.26 22.51 3.18
CA ALA A 60 -11.10 21.61 2.04
C ALA A 60 -9.71 21.73 1.38
N ASN A 61 -8.87 22.69 1.82
CA ASN A 61 -7.51 22.82 1.35
C ASN A 61 -6.61 21.72 1.95
N PRO A 62 -6.01 20.81 1.14
CA PRO A 62 -5.14 19.74 1.63
C PRO A 62 -3.94 20.28 2.40
N PHE A 63 -3.39 21.45 2.04
CA PHE A 63 -2.29 22.07 2.77
C PHE A 63 -2.70 22.50 4.19
N GLY A 64 -3.95 22.93 4.37
CA GLY A 64 -4.51 23.25 5.69
C GLY A 64 -4.64 22.02 6.57
N ALA A 65 -5.07 20.89 6.01
CA ALA A 65 -5.16 19.62 6.72
C ALA A 65 -3.77 19.11 7.15
N PHE A 66 -2.77 19.17 6.25
CA PHE A 66 -1.39 18.85 6.57
C PHE A 66 -0.85 19.71 7.71
N ARG A 67 -1.07 21.04 7.66
CA ARG A 67 -0.59 21.95 8.70
C ARG A 67 -1.20 21.63 10.06
N LYS A 68 -2.50 21.41 10.12
CA LYS A 68 -3.20 21.04 11.34
C LYS A 68 -2.71 19.72 11.92
N MET A 69 -2.47 18.73 11.08
CA MET A 69 -1.93 17.43 11.50
C MET A 69 -0.46 17.53 11.91
N ALA A 70 0.30 18.48 11.34
CA ALA A 70 1.68 18.77 11.73
C ALA A 70 1.79 19.36 13.15
N GLU A 71 0.71 19.88 13.71
CA GLU A 71 0.65 20.35 15.11
C GLU A 71 0.56 19.17 16.10
N MET A 72 0.34 17.93 15.61
CA MET A 72 0.29 16.72 16.43
C MET A 72 1.56 15.86 16.21
N PRO A 73 2.62 15.96 17.04
CA PRO A 73 3.91 15.30 16.77
C PRO A 73 3.82 13.78 16.60
N GLN A 74 2.86 13.14 17.30
CA GLN A 74 2.64 11.70 17.17
C GLN A 74 2.07 11.33 15.80
N LEU A 75 1.16 12.14 15.26
CA LEU A 75 0.56 11.92 13.95
C LEU A 75 1.56 12.20 12.83
N VAL A 76 2.38 13.25 12.94
CA VAL A 76 3.46 13.53 11.98
C VAL A 76 4.37 12.33 11.78
N ARG A 77 4.75 11.67 12.86
CA ARG A 77 5.58 10.47 12.78
C ARG A 77 4.87 9.35 12.00
N LEU A 78 3.59 9.11 12.29
CA LEU A 78 2.81 8.09 11.59
C LEU A 78 2.62 8.44 10.11
N LEU A 79 2.47 9.74 9.77
CA LEU A 79 2.41 10.23 8.39
C LEU A 79 3.74 10.00 7.65
N ILE A 80 4.88 10.22 8.30
CA ILE A 80 6.20 9.91 7.74
C ILE A 80 6.32 8.40 7.48
N VAL A 81 5.95 7.58 8.46
CA VAL A 81 5.94 6.12 8.32
C VAL A 81 5.04 5.70 7.16
N LEU A 82 3.84 6.27 7.04
CA LEU A 82 2.91 5.99 5.96
C LEU A 82 3.47 6.40 4.59
N PHE A 83 4.08 7.58 4.50
CA PHE A 83 4.71 8.07 3.27
C PHE A 83 5.81 7.12 2.80
N VAL A 84 6.74 6.78 3.68
CA VAL A 84 7.86 5.89 3.34
C VAL A 84 7.37 4.46 3.05
N PHE A 85 6.36 3.99 3.78
CA PHE A 85 5.71 2.71 3.51
C PHE A 85 5.09 2.68 2.10
N ASN A 86 4.31 3.69 1.73
CA ASN A 86 3.71 3.78 0.40
C ASN A 86 4.77 3.89 -0.70
N LEU A 87 5.83 4.66 -0.46
CA LEU A 87 6.95 4.81 -1.40
C LEU A 87 7.66 3.45 -1.64
N ALA A 88 7.94 2.71 -0.57
CA ALA A 88 8.56 1.39 -0.67
C ALA A 88 7.63 0.37 -1.34
N PHE A 89 6.34 0.39 -1.02
CA PHE A 89 5.37 -0.56 -1.55
C PHE A 89 5.06 -0.33 -3.04
N ALA A 90 5.26 0.90 -3.52
CA ALA A 90 5.10 1.25 -4.92
C ALA A 90 6.13 0.57 -5.85
N VAL A 91 7.11 -0.17 -5.32
CA VAL A 91 8.03 -1.00 -6.12
C VAL A 91 7.28 -2.03 -6.96
N TYR A 92 6.20 -2.62 -6.44
CA TYR A 92 5.41 -3.60 -7.18
C TYR A 92 4.80 -3.02 -8.47
N PRO A 93 3.98 -1.96 -8.43
CA PRO A 93 3.42 -1.42 -9.66
C PRO A 93 4.45 -0.70 -10.55
N SER A 94 5.61 -0.30 -10.01
CA SER A 94 6.62 0.46 -10.78
C SER A 94 7.57 -0.41 -11.57
N VAL A 95 8.03 -1.54 -11.04
CA VAL A 95 9.13 -2.31 -11.64
C VAL A 95 8.89 -3.80 -11.74
N TRP A 96 7.75 -4.34 -11.28
CA TRP A 96 7.51 -5.77 -11.21
C TRP A 96 7.71 -6.48 -12.55
N ALA A 97 7.11 -5.95 -13.62
CA ALA A 97 7.21 -6.54 -14.95
C ALA A 97 8.66 -6.51 -15.47
N TYR A 98 9.34 -5.39 -15.32
CA TYR A 98 10.74 -5.26 -15.73
C TYR A 98 11.67 -6.18 -14.94
N TYR A 99 11.42 -6.33 -13.63
CA TYR A 99 12.18 -7.20 -12.76
C TYR A 99 12.01 -8.68 -13.14
N THR A 100 10.76 -9.14 -13.32
CA THR A 100 10.48 -10.54 -13.67
C THR A 100 11.02 -10.92 -15.02
N GLU A 101 10.97 -10.01 -16.00
CA GLU A 101 11.58 -10.19 -17.32
C GLU A 101 13.11 -10.23 -17.21
N ALA A 102 13.75 -9.22 -16.59
CA ALA A 102 15.20 -9.11 -16.55
C ALA A 102 15.88 -10.18 -15.67
N GLN A 103 15.22 -10.66 -14.61
CA GLN A 103 15.80 -11.62 -13.67
C GLN A 103 15.53 -13.07 -14.06
N PHE A 104 14.38 -13.37 -14.66
CA PHE A 104 13.90 -14.73 -14.88
C PHE A 104 13.47 -15.01 -16.32
N ASP A 105 13.56 -14.03 -17.22
CA ASP A 105 13.11 -14.11 -18.60
C ASP A 105 11.61 -14.48 -18.72
N PHE A 106 10.81 -13.96 -17.78
CA PHE A 106 9.36 -14.21 -17.75
C PHE A 106 8.66 -13.52 -18.92
N SER A 107 7.80 -14.24 -19.57
CA SER A 107 6.84 -13.70 -20.52
C SER A 107 5.79 -12.83 -19.83
N THR A 108 5.06 -12.02 -20.59
CA THR A 108 3.92 -11.22 -20.09
C THR A 108 2.88 -12.10 -19.40
N TRP A 109 2.65 -13.32 -19.90
CA TRP A 109 1.74 -14.29 -19.29
C TRP A 109 2.24 -14.75 -17.91
N GLU A 110 3.49 -15.17 -17.79
CA GLU A 110 4.08 -15.62 -16.52
C GLU A 110 4.08 -14.49 -15.48
N THR A 111 4.45 -13.28 -15.89
CA THR A 111 4.31 -12.08 -15.06
C THR A 111 2.86 -11.87 -14.59
N GLY A 112 1.90 -12.02 -15.49
CA GLY A 112 0.47 -11.96 -15.17
C GLY A 112 0.03 -13.01 -14.14
N VAL A 113 0.53 -14.24 -14.26
CA VAL A 113 0.26 -15.32 -13.30
C VAL A 113 0.81 -15.00 -11.92
N THR A 114 1.99 -14.38 -11.81
CA THR A 114 2.52 -13.94 -10.50
C THR A 114 1.64 -12.87 -9.85
N LEU A 115 1.14 -11.92 -10.64
CA LEU A 115 0.20 -10.90 -10.15
C LEU A 115 -1.13 -11.52 -9.69
N GLY A 116 -1.65 -12.50 -10.42
CA GLY A 116 -2.82 -13.28 -10.02
C GLY A 116 -2.61 -14.02 -8.70
N ALA A 117 -1.47 -14.70 -8.56
CA ALA A 117 -1.09 -15.40 -7.34
C ALA A 117 -0.95 -14.44 -6.13
N PHE A 118 -0.36 -13.25 -6.34
CA PHE A 118 -0.34 -12.20 -5.32
C PHE A 118 -1.74 -11.71 -4.97
N GLY A 119 -2.61 -11.52 -5.97
CA GLY A 119 -4.00 -11.13 -5.77
C GLY A 119 -4.76 -12.12 -4.90
N ILE A 120 -4.64 -13.42 -5.19
CA ILE A 120 -5.25 -14.50 -4.40
C ILE A 120 -4.70 -14.49 -2.97
N SER A 121 -3.38 -14.42 -2.82
CA SER A 121 -2.73 -14.35 -1.50
C SER A 121 -3.21 -13.15 -0.70
N SER A 122 -3.32 -11.98 -1.33
CA SER A 122 -3.83 -10.74 -0.73
C SER A 122 -5.31 -10.86 -0.34
N ALA A 123 -6.13 -11.50 -1.17
CA ALA A 123 -7.54 -11.73 -0.87
C ALA A 123 -7.71 -12.64 0.37
N ILE A 124 -6.91 -13.71 0.49
CA ILE A 124 -6.91 -14.60 1.66
C ILE A 124 -6.47 -13.84 2.91
N VAL A 125 -5.40 -13.06 2.82
CA VAL A 125 -4.88 -12.31 3.97
C VAL A 125 -5.83 -11.20 4.40
N GLN A 126 -6.24 -10.34 3.49
CA GLN A 126 -7.09 -9.19 3.81
C GLN A 126 -8.55 -9.56 4.05
N GLY A 127 -9.08 -10.57 3.34
CA GLY A 127 -10.45 -11.04 3.50
C GLY A 127 -10.62 -12.00 4.69
N GLY A 128 -9.57 -12.71 5.08
CA GLY A 128 -9.63 -13.76 6.09
C GLY A 128 -8.71 -13.57 7.28
N LEU A 129 -7.40 -13.57 7.05
CA LEU A 129 -6.41 -13.68 8.13
C LEU A 129 -6.30 -12.40 8.98
N ILE A 130 -6.49 -11.24 8.39
CA ILE A 130 -6.34 -9.95 9.10
C ILE A 130 -7.27 -9.84 10.32
N ARG A 131 -8.48 -10.40 10.24
CA ARG A 131 -9.46 -10.43 11.34
C ARG A 131 -9.03 -11.28 12.54
N PHE A 132 -8.04 -12.17 12.35
CA PHE A 132 -7.47 -12.99 13.41
C PHE A 132 -6.13 -12.41 13.90
N ILE A 133 -5.36 -11.80 12.99
CA ILE A 133 -4.03 -11.26 13.29
C ILE A 133 -4.16 -10.01 14.18
N ILE A 134 -4.95 -9.02 13.75
CA ILE A 134 -5.06 -7.74 14.48
C ILE A 134 -5.61 -7.93 15.91
N PRO A 135 -6.69 -8.68 16.16
CA PRO A 135 -7.19 -8.87 17.52
C PRO A 135 -6.23 -9.63 18.45
N ARG A 136 -5.39 -10.53 17.90
CA ARG A 136 -4.45 -11.32 18.71
C ARG A 136 -3.15 -10.60 19.00
N LEU A 137 -2.60 -9.92 18.02
CA LEU A 137 -1.31 -9.24 18.13
C LEU A 137 -1.45 -7.77 18.58
N GLY A 138 -2.64 -7.17 18.38
CA GLY A 138 -2.82 -5.74 18.46
C GLY A 138 -2.21 -5.03 17.25
N GLU A 139 -2.67 -3.81 16.97
CA GLU A 139 -2.24 -3.08 15.78
C GLU A 139 -0.75 -2.73 15.78
N HIS A 140 -0.22 -2.35 16.95
CA HIS A 140 1.19 -1.98 17.07
C HIS A 140 2.13 -3.12 16.65
N TRP A 141 1.92 -4.32 17.18
CA TRP A 141 2.69 -5.49 16.82
C TRP A 141 2.42 -5.96 15.40
N THR A 142 1.18 -5.79 14.90
CA THR A 142 0.84 -6.10 13.50
C THR A 142 1.61 -5.22 12.52
N VAL A 143 1.80 -3.92 12.83
CA VAL A 143 2.65 -3.03 12.01
C VAL A 143 4.10 -3.51 12.01
N ILE A 144 4.66 -3.82 13.20
CA ILE A 144 6.05 -4.29 13.32
C ILE A 144 6.24 -5.60 12.55
N TYR A 145 5.38 -6.58 12.79
CA TYR A 145 5.40 -7.87 12.12
C TYR A 145 5.30 -7.71 10.59
N GLY A 146 4.28 -6.97 10.13
CA GLY A 146 4.04 -6.78 8.71
C GLY A 146 5.20 -6.07 8.00
N MET A 147 5.72 -4.98 8.59
CA MET A 147 6.88 -4.28 8.01
C MET A 147 8.14 -5.14 8.01
N SER A 148 8.41 -5.88 9.11
CA SER A 148 9.59 -6.75 9.19
C SER A 148 9.51 -7.88 8.16
N LEU A 149 8.35 -8.50 8.00
CA LEU A 149 8.13 -9.54 7.01
C LEU A 149 8.27 -8.99 5.59
N GLN A 150 7.76 -7.77 5.34
CA GLN A 150 7.89 -7.13 4.04
C GLN A 150 9.35 -6.76 3.72
N VAL A 151 10.13 -6.30 4.70
CA VAL A 151 11.59 -6.09 4.52
C VAL A 151 12.27 -7.40 4.15
N ALA A 152 11.98 -8.49 4.87
CA ALA A 152 12.54 -9.81 4.56
C ALA A 152 12.14 -10.29 3.15
N THR A 153 10.89 -10.04 2.75
CA THR A 153 10.40 -10.38 1.41
C THR A 153 11.11 -9.56 0.32
N PHE A 154 11.30 -8.26 0.52
CA PHE A 154 12.03 -7.42 -0.41
C PHE A 154 13.50 -7.86 -0.53
N VAL A 155 14.16 -8.16 0.58
CA VAL A 155 15.50 -8.76 0.56
C VAL A 155 15.50 -10.09 -0.18
N GLY A 156 14.47 -10.92 0.03
CA GLY A 156 14.29 -12.16 -0.73
C GLY A 156 14.29 -11.92 -2.24
N TYR A 157 13.52 -10.97 -2.74
CA TYR A 157 13.48 -10.65 -4.19
C TYR A 157 14.82 -10.18 -4.76
N VAL A 158 15.72 -9.65 -3.93
CA VAL A 158 17.08 -9.28 -4.40
C VAL A 158 17.92 -10.51 -4.74
N PHE A 159 17.76 -11.60 -3.97
CA PHE A 159 18.70 -12.73 -3.98
C PHE A 159 18.15 -14.03 -4.57
N ILE A 160 16.86 -14.13 -4.89
CA ILE A 160 16.30 -15.35 -5.47
C ILE A 160 16.86 -15.61 -6.89
N PRO A 161 17.46 -16.78 -7.14
CA PRO A 161 18.04 -17.11 -8.44
C PRO A 161 17.03 -17.74 -9.42
N TYR A 162 15.91 -18.26 -8.96
CA TYR A 162 14.95 -19.01 -9.76
C TYR A 162 13.55 -18.44 -9.70
N GLY A 163 12.87 -18.31 -10.84
CA GLY A 163 11.54 -17.69 -10.96
C GLY A 163 10.44 -18.36 -10.10
N TRP A 164 10.50 -19.70 -9.91
CA TRP A 164 9.53 -20.41 -9.08
C TRP A 164 9.56 -19.96 -7.61
N MET A 165 10.69 -19.43 -7.12
CA MET A 165 10.83 -18.93 -5.74
C MET A 165 9.95 -17.68 -5.48
N ILE A 166 9.58 -16.96 -6.55
CA ILE A 166 8.62 -15.85 -6.44
C ILE A 166 7.35 -16.33 -5.76
N TYR A 167 6.82 -17.50 -6.15
CA TYR A 167 5.56 -18.03 -5.60
C TYR A 167 5.63 -18.36 -4.10
N LEU A 168 6.83 -18.56 -3.54
CA LEU A 168 7.03 -18.70 -2.10
C LEU A 168 7.02 -17.34 -1.39
N LEU A 169 7.51 -16.30 -2.06
CA LEU A 169 7.60 -14.95 -1.48
C LEU A 169 6.27 -14.18 -1.59
N LEU A 170 5.43 -14.46 -2.58
CA LEU A 170 4.15 -13.76 -2.77
C LEU A 170 3.20 -13.87 -1.58
N PRO A 171 2.98 -15.04 -0.95
CA PRO A 171 2.19 -15.14 0.27
C PRO A 171 2.81 -14.36 1.44
N LEU A 172 4.14 -14.35 1.55
CA LEU A 172 4.85 -13.58 2.58
C LEU A 172 4.68 -12.07 2.35
N ALA A 173 4.76 -11.62 1.07
CA ALA A 173 4.46 -10.25 0.69
C ALA A 173 3.03 -9.84 1.06
N ALA A 174 2.06 -10.71 0.79
CA ALA A 174 0.67 -10.48 1.14
C ALA A 174 0.46 -10.38 2.66
N LEU A 175 1.12 -11.27 3.44
CA LEU A 175 1.13 -11.21 4.90
C LEU A 175 1.81 -9.94 5.42
N GLY A 176 2.90 -9.48 4.79
CA GLY A 176 3.54 -8.21 5.11
C GLY A 176 2.60 -7.01 4.92
N GLY A 177 1.69 -7.11 3.95
CA GLY A 177 0.69 -6.09 3.63
C GLY A 177 -0.30 -5.77 4.76
N VAL A 178 -0.39 -6.58 5.82
CA VAL A 178 -1.24 -6.29 7.00
C VAL A 178 -0.80 -5.04 7.76
N ALA A 179 0.45 -4.59 7.55
CA ALA A 179 0.97 -3.36 8.18
C ALA A 179 0.17 -2.12 7.77
N GLY A 180 -0.27 -2.02 6.52
CA GLY A 180 -1.03 -0.87 6.01
C GLY A 180 -2.35 -0.64 6.78
N PRO A 181 -3.28 -1.60 6.78
CA PRO A 181 -4.52 -1.50 7.56
C PRO A 181 -4.30 -1.29 9.06
N ALA A 182 -3.29 -1.93 9.65
CA ALA A 182 -2.98 -1.74 11.07
C ALA A 182 -2.48 -0.31 11.36
N LEU A 183 -1.62 0.24 10.49
CA LEU A 183 -1.16 1.62 10.58
C LEU A 183 -2.32 2.61 10.43
N ALA A 184 -3.21 2.37 9.45
CA ALA A 184 -4.41 3.18 9.25
C ALA A 184 -5.33 3.15 10.49
N GLY A 185 -5.47 2.00 11.13
CA GLY A 185 -6.22 1.85 12.38
C GLY A 185 -5.63 2.69 13.53
N ILE A 186 -4.31 2.65 13.72
CA ILE A 186 -3.61 3.47 14.73
C ILE A 186 -3.83 4.97 14.46
N MET A 187 -3.70 5.39 13.19
CA MET A 187 -3.88 6.79 12.79
C MET A 187 -5.32 7.25 13.01
N SER A 188 -6.31 6.43 12.64
CA SER A 188 -7.73 6.73 12.84
C SER A 188 -8.07 6.95 14.31
N ARG A 189 -7.50 6.15 15.22
CA ARG A 189 -7.70 6.35 16.67
C ARG A 189 -6.92 7.50 17.27
N SER A 190 -5.97 8.07 16.52
CA SER A 190 -5.17 9.23 16.99
C SER A 190 -5.86 10.56 16.74
N VAL A 191 -7.00 10.57 16.05
CA VAL A 191 -7.79 11.78 15.73
C VAL A 191 -9.24 11.61 16.19
N GLY A 192 -9.92 12.72 16.44
CA GLY A 192 -11.35 12.71 16.80
C GLY A 192 -12.24 12.32 15.62
N ASP A 193 -13.48 11.91 15.93
CA ASP A 193 -14.47 11.49 14.92
C ASP A 193 -14.72 12.58 13.87
N ASP A 194 -14.64 13.84 14.28
CA ASP A 194 -14.84 15.02 13.45
C ASP A 194 -13.64 15.35 12.52
N GLN A 195 -12.50 14.67 12.69
CA GLN A 195 -11.27 14.86 11.92
C GLN A 195 -10.97 13.67 10.99
N GLN A 196 -11.79 12.62 11.00
CA GLN A 196 -11.57 11.43 10.17
C GLN A 196 -11.51 11.76 8.68
N GLY A 197 -12.37 12.67 8.20
CA GLY A 197 -12.35 13.11 6.81
C GLY A 197 -11.07 13.86 6.44
N GLU A 198 -10.55 14.73 7.33
CA GLU A 198 -9.27 15.42 7.14
C GLU A 198 -8.11 14.42 7.07
N LEU A 199 -8.10 13.41 7.96
CA LEU A 199 -7.10 12.34 7.97
C LEU A 199 -7.11 11.53 6.66
N GLN A 200 -8.29 11.13 6.18
CA GLN A 200 -8.40 10.41 4.92
C GLN A 200 -7.92 11.24 3.73
N GLY A 201 -8.20 12.55 3.71
CA GLY A 201 -7.66 13.46 2.71
C GLY A 201 -6.14 13.54 2.72
N VAL A 202 -5.52 13.61 3.90
CA VAL A 202 -4.06 13.62 4.06
C VAL A 202 -3.47 12.28 3.63
N ASN A 203 -4.06 11.16 4.02
CA ASN A 203 -3.62 9.83 3.62
C ASN A 203 -3.66 9.65 2.09
N ALA A 204 -4.75 10.10 1.44
CA ALA A 204 -4.87 10.06 -0.02
C ALA A 204 -3.81 10.95 -0.70
N SER A 205 -3.54 12.13 -0.16
CA SER A 205 -2.50 13.03 -0.69
C SER A 205 -1.10 12.42 -0.55
N ILE A 206 -0.79 11.80 0.59
CA ILE A 206 0.47 11.08 0.81
C ILE A 206 0.62 9.94 -0.19
N ALA A 207 -0.43 9.14 -0.39
CA ALA A 207 -0.41 8.05 -1.36
C ALA A 207 -0.19 8.57 -2.78
N ALA A 208 -0.85 9.66 -3.19
CA ALA A 208 -0.68 10.26 -4.51
C ALA A 208 0.75 10.77 -4.73
N VAL A 209 1.33 11.46 -3.75
CA VAL A 209 2.73 11.94 -3.83
C VAL A 209 3.70 10.75 -3.91
N SER A 210 3.49 9.72 -3.08
CA SER A 210 4.32 8.51 -3.13
C SER A 210 4.26 7.83 -4.50
N MET A 211 3.05 7.66 -5.07
CA MET A 211 2.84 7.06 -6.40
C MET A 211 3.42 7.90 -7.55
N THR A 212 3.61 9.20 -7.34
CA THR A 212 4.26 10.09 -8.31
C THR A 212 5.79 9.98 -8.24
N ILE A 213 6.35 9.94 -7.03
CA ILE A 213 7.81 9.93 -6.82
C ILE A 213 8.39 8.53 -7.02
N ALA A 214 7.71 7.50 -6.54
CA ALA A 214 8.24 6.14 -6.51
C ALA A 214 8.68 5.61 -7.88
N PRO A 215 7.89 5.70 -8.95
CA PRO A 215 8.33 5.24 -10.27
C PRO A 215 9.62 5.92 -10.73
N LEU A 216 9.74 7.24 -10.50
CA LEU A 216 10.93 8.00 -10.91
C LEU A 216 12.20 7.48 -10.23
N VAL A 217 12.12 7.19 -8.94
CA VAL A 217 13.28 6.72 -8.16
C VAL A 217 13.57 5.24 -8.42
N LEU A 218 12.51 4.41 -8.42
CA LEU A 218 12.66 2.96 -8.50
C LEU A 218 13.01 2.47 -9.90
N THR A 219 12.45 3.09 -10.95
CA THR A 219 12.83 2.74 -12.32
C THR A 219 14.24 3.22 -12.66
N GLN A 220 14.67 4.38 -12.13
CA GLN A 220 16.07 4.81 -12.28
C GLN A 220 17.03 3.85 -11.58
N ALA A 221 16.70 3.40 -10.36
CA ALA A 221 17.51 2.38 -9.68
C ALA A 221 17.57 1.09 -10.52
N PHE A 222 16.46 0.65 -11.09
CA PHE A 222 16.43 -0.49 -11.99
C PHE A 222 17.34 -0.29 -13.20
N THR A 223 17.16 0.81 -13.95
CA THR A 223 17.94 1.12 -15.15
C THR A 223 19.42 1.26 -14.86
N TYR A 224 19.80 1.87 -13.73
CA TYR A 224 21.19 2.02 -13.34
C TYR A 224 21.88 0.67 -13.09
N PHE A 225 21.21 -0.27 -12.44
CA PHE A 225 21.78 -1.57 -12.09
C PHE A 225 21.55 -2.68 -13.14
N THR A 226 20.79 -2.42 -14.21
CA THR A 226 20.60 -3.35 -15.34
C THR A 226 21.14 -2.82 -16.67
N GLY A 227 21.60 -1.57 -16.69
CA GLY A 227 22.13 -0.92 -17.89
C GLY A 227 23.54 -1.39 -18.26
N PRO A 228 24.02 -1.05 -19.47
CA PRO A 228 25.33 -1.49 -19.97
C PRO A 228 26.52 -0.98 -19.16
N ASN A 229 26.36 0.10 -18.42
CA ASN A 229 27.39 0.70 -17.57
C ASN A 229 27.21 0.35 -16.08
N ALA A 230 26.35 -0.63 -15.76
CA ALA A 230 26.12 -1.02 -14.37
C ALA A 230 27.42 -1.59 -13.75
N PRO A 231 27.76 -1.24 -12.50
CA PRO A 231 28.94 -1.78 -11.82
C PRO A 231 28.81 -3.30 -11.59
N PHE A 232 27.60 -3.78 -11.48
CA PHE A 232 27.20 -5.19 -11.45
C PHE A 232 25.72 -5.28 -11.83
N ASN A 233 25.33 -6.38 -12.47
CA ASN A 233 23.91 -6.58 -12.85
C ASN A 233 23.08 -7.00 -11.64
N LEU A 234 22.11 -6.16 -11.25
CA LEU A 234 21.22 -6.40 -10.12
C LEU A 234 19.79 -5.94 -10.42
N PRO A 235 18.99 -6.75 -11.12
CA PRO A 235 17.57 -6.41 -11.40
C PRO A 235 16.75 -6.19 -10.13
N GLY A 236 17.14 -6.81 -9.02
CA GLY A 236 16.52 -6.65 -7.70
C GLY A 236 16.87 -5.35 -6.96
N ALA A 237 17.70 -4.44 -7.52
CA ALA A 237 18.10 -3.20 -6.85
C ALA A 237 16.94 -2.32 -6.34
N PRO A 238 15.82 -2.15 -7.06
CA PRO A 238 14.66 -1.42 -6.53
C PRO A 238 14.06 -2.04 -5.27
N PHE A 239 14.08 -3.38 -5.17
CA PHE A 239 13.64 -4.08 -3.96
C PHE A 239 14.61 -3.88 -2.80
N ALA A 240 15.92 -3.83 -3.06
CA ALA A 240 16.92 -3.48 -2.05
C ALA A 240 16.67 -2.06 -1.51
N LEU A 241 16.43 -1.09 -2.39
CA LEU A 241 16.10 0.28 -2.00
C LEU A 241 14.79 0.32 -1.19
N SER A 242 13.76 -0.40 -1.63
CA SER A 242 12.49 -0.49 -0.91
C SER A 242 12.64 -1.16 0.47
N ALA A 243 13.51 -2.17 0.60
CA ALA A 243 13.83 -2.77 1.88
C ALA A 243 14.48 -1.77 2.85
N ILE A 244 15.42 -0.96 2.35
CA ILE A 244 16.08 0.11 3.14
C ILE A 244 15.05 1.16 3.58
N LEU A 245 14.20 1.64 2.67
CA LEU A 245 13.14 2.60 2.98
C LEU A 245 12.20 2.06 4.04
N LEU A 246 11.76 0.82 3.89
CA LEU A 246 10.83 0.21 4.83
C LEU A 246 11.46 -0.10 6.19
N ALA A 247 12.74 -0.51 6.21
CA ALA A 247 13.50 -0.65 7.45
C ALA A 247 13.63 0.71 8.16
N PHE A 248 13.89 1.79 7.43
CA PHE A 248 13.86 3.14 7.98
C PHE A 248 12.48 3.50 8.57
N ALA A 249 11.39 3.23 7.84
CA ALA A 249 10.04 3.44 8.34
C ALA A 249 9.78 2.66 9.64
N LEU A 250 10.25 1.41 9.71
CA LEU A 250 10.15 0.58 10.91
C LEU A 250 10.93 1.17 12.08
N VAL A 251 12.15 1.65 11.87
CA VAL A 251 12.96 2.33 12.90
C VAL A 251 12.26 3.59 13.40
N VAL A 252 11.71 4.41 12.49
CA VAL A 252 10.92 5.60 12.84
C VAL A 252 9.69 5.21 13.66
N PHE A 253 9.00 4.14 13.29
CA PHE A 253 7.85 3.62 14.03
C PHE A 253 8.21 3.15 15.43
N LEU A 254 9.31 2.40 15.60
CA LEU A 254 9.79 1.88 16.88
C LEU A 254 10.34 2.98 17.81
N GLY A 255 10.90 4.05 17.29
CA GLY A 255 11.45 5.16 18.06
C GLY A 255 10.47 5.80 19.06
N ARG A 256 9.17 5.47 18.99
CA ARG A 256 8.12 5.89 19.89
C ARG A 256 8.33 5.44 21.35
N ARG A 257 9.01 4.31 21.59
CA ARG A 257 9.17 3.76 22.95
C ARG A 257 10.15 4.53 23.84
N ARG A 258 11.02 5.35 23.27
CA ARG A 258 12.07 6.04 24.05
C ARG A 258 11.68 7.44 24.58
N LEU A 259 10.58 8.05 24.07
CA LEU A 259 10.22 9.44 24.40
C LEU A 259 8.94 9.59 25.24
N GLY A 260 8.28 8.53 25.62
CA GLY A 260 7.05 8.57 26.41
C GLY A 260 7.00 7.43 27.41
N GLY A 261 7.66 7.59 28.53
CA GLY A 261 7.44 6.76 29.72
C GLY A 261 6.08 7.08 30.35
N VAL A 262 5.00 6.74 29.65
CA VAL A 262 3.67 6.59 30.28
C VAL A 262 3.26 5.16 30.01
N ALA A 263 3.28 4.39 31.08
CA ALA A 263 2.81 3.02 31.13
C ALA A 263 1.37 2.94 30.59
N LEU A 264 1.20 2.20 29.50
CA LEU A 264 -0.11 1.60 29.22
C LEU A 264 -0.18 0.37 30.14
N GLU A 265 -0.71 0.56 31.34
CA GLU A 265 -1.19 -0.51 32.19
C GLU A 265 -2.21 -1.34 31.40
N ASN A 266 -1.96 -2.63 31.41
CA ASN A 266 -2.89 -3.65 30.97
C ASN A 266 -4.25 -3.47 31.65
N LYS A 267 -5.29 -3.28 30.90
CA LYS A 267 -6.64 -3.69 31.24
C LYS A 267 -7.28 -4.38 30.07
#